data_aa9773c34901b51ab50e16daf5985021
#
_entry.id   aa9773c34901b51ab50e16daf5985021
#
_cell.length_a   1.000
_cell.length_b   1.000
_cell.length_c   1.000
_cell.angle_alpha   90.00
_cell.angle_beta   90.00
_cell.angle_gamma   90.00
#
_symmetry.space_group_name_H-M   'P 1'
#
loop_
_entity.id
_entity.type
_entity.pdbx_description
1 polymer ?
#
loop_
_entity_poly.entity_id
_entity_poly.type
_entity_poly.pdbx_seq_one_letter_code
_entity_poly.pdbx_strand_id
1 'polypeptide(L)'
;MEEEGCTRNMLYTEWASLRKLFTFQPLDAVRDYYGVKIGFYFAWLGFYNVLLVIPSIVGLATFLYGIVTLKNDVTNKEICEGKLGDSAMMCPACDSLCSYWKLKEVCSYHKVLYLFDNPSTVFFAVVMSIWAALFLEFWKRYSREITHRWDITGYTPDEDHPRPEYLAQLKNVKEKTINFITQSQEPKVPFWSRKVPGVILSVSTIIFMICLVMIAVVGVILYRISMILALNVIKSNATLFISTTAACINLVCILLISHIYGYLALRLTELELNRTQTQFDDSLSLKIYIFNFVNYYASIFYIAFFKGNRMIVGYPGNYSRIFGYRQEECGPGGCYMELCLQLAIIFVGKQFLLGIVEYQLPNLFRICKTMKVMAGFKGENSMAESQWLEDFKVNYMIHYQLLRRLL
;
A
#
# COMPACT_ATOMS: atom_id res chain seq x y z
N MET A 1 8.10 1.69 40.81
CA MET A 1 7.70 3.05 41.17
C MET A 1 7.36 3.78 39.87
N GLU A 2 6.07 3.92 39.59
CA GLU A 2 5.58 4.77 38.53
C GLU A 2 5.68 6.19 39.04
N GLU A 3 6.62 6.98 38.54
CA GLU A 3 6.72 8.40 38.86
C GLU A 3 5.47 9.09 38.30
N GLU A 4 4.54 9.46 39.19
CA GLU A 4 3.46 10.40 38.87
C GLU A 4 4.10 11.70 38.35
N GLY A 5 4.06 11.94 37.07
CA GLY A 5 4.65 13.12 36.39
C GLY A 5 5.54 12.83 35.21
N CYS A 6 5.80 11.56 34.89
CA CYS A 6 6.55 11.22 33.69
C CYS A 6 5.70 11.42 32.41
N THR A 7 6.23 12.12 31.42
CA THR A 7 5.57 12.38 30.13
C THR A 7 5.05 11.08 29.47
N ARG A 8 5.75 9.97 29.67
CA ARG A 8 5.36 8.64 29.19
C ARG A 8 4.04 8.17 29.83
N ASN A 9 3.88 8.34 31.16
CA ASN A 9 2.66 7.94 31.84
C ASN A 9 1.47 8.83 31.42
N MET A 10 1.70 10.11 31.24
CA MET A 10 0.70 11.03 30.68
C MET A 10 0.25 10.59 29.27
N LEU A 11 1.17 10.29 28.36
CA LEU A 11 0.85 9.79 27.02
C LEU A 11 0.10 8.45 27.05
N TYR A 12 0.44 7.55 27.99
CA TYR A 12 -0.26 6.29 28.13
C TYR A 12 -1.70 6.48 28.63
N THR A 13 -1.92 7.33 29.63
CA THR A 13 -3.24 7.54 30.22
C THR A 13 -4.15 8.40 29.36
N GLU A 14 -3.62 9.44 28.70
CA GLU A 14 -4.41 10.38 27.92
C GLU A 14 -4.58 10.00 26.45
N TRP A 15 -3.67 9.21 25.89
CA TRP A 15 -3.69 8.89 24.46
C TRP A 15 -3.69 7.39 24.16
N ALA A 16 -2.79 6.60 24.71
CA ALA A 16 -2.63 5.19 24.38
C ALA A 16 -3.72 4.27 24.98
N SER A 17 -4.54 4.77 25.90
CA SER A 17 -5.64 4.02 26.51
C SER A 17 -6.79 3.81 25.53
N LEU A 18 -7.32 2.58 25.41
CA LEU A 18 -8.48 2.25 24.56
C LEU A 18 -9.73 3.11 24.87
N ARG A 19 -9.86 3.60 26.11
CA ARG A 19 -10.98 4.49 26.49
C ARG A 19 -10.89 5.87 25.83
N LYS A 20 -9.72 6.26 25.34
CA LYS A 20 -9.44 7.57 24.73
C LYS A 20 -9.39 7.53 23.20
N LEU A 21 -9.91 6.46 22.61
CA LEU A 21 -9.85 6.21 21.16
C LEU A 21 -10.43 7.37 20.31
N PHE A 22 -11.40 8.10 20.84
CA PHE A 22 -12.07 9.22 20.17
C PHE A 22 -11.59 10.60 20.64
N THR A 23 -10.53 10.68 21.45
CA THR A 23 -9.97 11.96 21.90
C THR A 23 -8.93 12.48 20.91
N PHE A 24 -8.77 13.81 20.87
CA PHE A 24 -7.73 14.41 20.05
C PHE A 24 -6.33 14.02 20.56
N GLN A 25 -5.41 13.84 19.61
CA GLN A 25 -4.03 13.45 19.93
C GLN A 25 -3.27 14.62 20.57
N PRO A 26 -2.54 14.40 21.69
CA PRO A 26 -1.70 15.40 22.32
C PRO A 26 -0.38 15.57 21.53
N LEU A 27 -0.42 16.21 20.35
CA LEU A 27 0.70 16.27 19.41
C LEU A 27 1.95 16.91 20.00
N ASP A 28 1.79 17.93 20.88
CA ASP A 28 2.93 18.60 21.51
C ASP A 28 3.67 17.66 22.47
N ALA A 29 2.94 16.88 23.27
CA ALA A 29 3.55 15.88 24.16
C ALA A 29 4.20 14.72 23.37
N VAL A 30 3.61 14.34 22.23
CA VAL A 30 4.21 13.35 21.33
C VAL A 30 5.51 13.89 20.73
N ARG A 31 5.54 15.16 20.29
CA ARG A 31 6.74 15.82 19.79
C ARG A 31 7.83 15.86 20.87
N ASP A 32 7.49 16.26 22.08
CA ASP A 32 8.46 16.43 23.17
C ASP A 32 9.06 15.09 23.63
N TYR A 33 8.28 14.01 23.57
CA TYR A 33 8.74 12.68 23.96
C TYR A 33 9.45 11.92 22.82
N TYR A 34 8.89 11.91 21.60
CA TYR A 34 9.40 11.13 20.46
C TYR A 34 10.18 11.95 19.45
N GLY A 35 10.15 13.26 19.55
CA GLY A 35 10.78 14.18 18.60
C GLY A 35 9.87 14.65 17.47
N VAL A 36 10.32 15.69 16.78
CA VAL A 36 9.58 16.42 15.75
C VAL A 36 9.12 15.51 14.60
N LYS A 37 9.98 14.61 14.12
CA LYS A 37 9.71 13.73 12.97
C LYS A 37 8.51 12.81 13.22
N ILE A 38 8.44 12.23 14.42
CA ILE A 38 7.35 11.36 14.83
C ILE A 38 6.10 12.18 15.14
N GLY A 39 6.24 13.37 15.74
CA GLY A 39 5.15 14.30 15.93
C GLY A 39 4.44 14.66 14.63
N PHE A 40 5.19 14.98 13.56
CA PHE A 40 4.63 15.24 12.23
C PHE A 40 3.91 14.04 11.62
N TYR A 41 4.43 12.84 11.82
CA TYR A 41 3.76 11.63 11.36
C TYR A 41 2.38 11.47 12.00
N PHE A 42 2.28 11.61 13.32
CA PHE A 42 0.99 11.50 14.01
C PHE A 42 0.06 12.65 13.66
N ALA A 43 0.60 13.87 13.43
CA ALA A 43 -0.19 14.99 12.93
C ALA A 43 -0.82 14.68 11.57
N TRP A 44 -0.03 14.12 10.63
CA TRP A 44 -0.52 13.69 9.32
C TRP A 44 -1.56 12.56 9.45
N LEU A 45 -1.30 11.56 10.28
CA LEU A 45 -2.22 10.43 10.46
C LEU A 45 -3.56 10.87 11.06
N GLY A 46 -3.53 11.76 12.07
CA GLY A 46 -4.73 12.34 12.67
C GLY A 46 -5.53 13.16 11.69
N PHE A 47 -4.87 14.05 10.96
CA PHE A 47 -5.49 14.87 9.92
C PHE A 47 -6.13 14.01 8.81
N TYR A 48 -5.41 12.99 8.32
CA TYR A 48 -5.90 12.06 7.32
C TYR A 48 -7.17 11.33 7.80
N ASN A 49 -7.15 10.78 9.02
CA ASN A 49 -8.30 10.08 9.59
C ASN A 49 -9.54 10.98 9.73
N VAL A 50 -9.37 12.21 10.20
CA VAL A 50 -10.48 13.16 10.33
C VAL A 50 -11.09 13.50 8.97
N LEU A 51 -10.26 13.78 7.96
CA LEU A 51 -10.76 14.08 6.62
C LEU A 51 -11.39 12.89 5.90
N LEU A 52 -11.01 11.66 6.24
CA LEU A 52 -11.64 10.45 5.69
C LEU A 52 -13.08 10.23 6.15
N VAL A 53 -13.53 10.89 7.22
CA VAL A 53 -14.92 10.77 7.70
C VAL A 53 -15.90 11.27 6.63
N ILE A 54 -15.57 12.36 5.93
CA ILE A 54 -16.44 12.95 4.89
C ILE A 54 -16.71 11.96 3.75
N PRO A 55 -15.68 11.43 3.04
CA PRO A 55 -15.92 10.45 1.98
C PRO A 55 -16.50 9.13 2.48
N SER A 56 -16.27 8.76 3.74
CA SER A 56 -16.88 7.56 4.33
C SER A 56 -18.40 7.70 4.47
N ILE A 57 -18.88 8.87 4.90
CA ILE A 57 -20.32 9.16 5.00
C ILE A 57 -20.97 9.17 3.61
N VAL A 58 -20.34 9.83 2.63
CA VAL A 58 -20.84 9.87 1.25
C VAL A 58 -20.84 8.47 0.63
N GLY A 59 -19.76 7.68 0.83
CA GLY A 59 -19.67 6.31 0.36
C GLY A 59 -20.74 5.39 0.96
N LEU A 60 -20.99 5.53 2.27
CA LEU A 60 -22.05 4.78 2.92
C LEU A 60 -23.44 5.17 2.36
N ALA A 61 -23.68 6.45 2.14
CA ALA A 61 -24.96 6.92 1.56
C ALA A 61 -25.16 6.38 0.12
N THR A 62 -24.14 6.37 -0.73
CA THR A 62 -24.22 5.80 -2.07
C THR A 62 -24.45 4.29 -2.06
N PHE A 63 -23.83 3.58 -1.14
CA PHE A 63 -24.04 2.15 -0.96
C PHE A 63 -25.46 1.82 -0.50
N LEU A 64 -25.99 2.56 0.49
CA LEU A 64 -27.37 2.43 0.96
C LEU A 64 -28.37 2.77 -0.14
N TYR A 65 -28.12 3.79 -0.94
CA TYR A 65 -28.93 4.10 -2.11
C TYR A 65 -29.00 2.91 -3.08
N GLY A 66 -27.86 2.25 -3.37
CA GLY A 66 -27.79 1.04 -4.19
C GLY A 66 -28.68 -0.08 -3.63
N ILE A 67 -28.67 -0.31 -2.30
CA ILE A 67 -29.52 -1.33 -1.66
C ILE A 67 -31.01 -1.02 -1.84
N VAL A 68 -31.41 0.23 -1.60
CA VAL A 68 -32.81 0.64 -1.67
C VAL A 68 -33.35 0.57 -3.11
N THR A 69 -32.54 0.98 -4.08
CA THR A 69 -32.94 1.02 -5.50
C THR A 69 -32.80 -0.31 -6.23
N LEU A 70 -32.08 -1.29 -5.66
CA LEU A 70 -31.83 -2.60 -6.25
C LEU A 70 -33.11 -3.31 -6.76
N LYS A 71 -34.21 -3.22 -5.99
CA LYS A 71 -35.49 -3.83 -6.36
C LYS A 71 -36.21 -3.13 -7.52
N ASN A 72 -35.87 -1.85 -7.74
CA ASN A 72 -36.54 -1.03 -8.77
C ASN A 72 -35.75 -0.96 -10.07
N ASP A 73 -34.50 -1.45 -10.05
CA ASP A 73 -33.66 -1.44 -11.26
C ASP A 73 -34.22 -2.34 -12.35
N VAL A 74 -34.40 -1.74 -13.53
CA VAL A 74 -35.00 -2.40 -14.70
C VAL A 74 -34.12 -3.54 -15.18
N THR A 75 -32.80 -3.33 -15.21
CA THR A 75 -31.85 -4.32 -15.67
C THR A 75 -31.83 -5.57 -14.81
N ASN A 76 -31.86 -5.40 -13.49
CA ASN A 76 -31.98 -6.53 -12.57
C ASN A 76 -33.28 -7.30 -12.73
N LYS A 77 -34.42 -6.62 -12.93
CA LYS A 77 -35.72 -7.27 -13.19
C LYS A 77 -35.71 -8.06 -14.49
N GLU A 78 -35.18 -7.50 -15.56
CA GLU A 78 -35.12 -8.17 -16.87
C GLU A 78 -34.20 -9.39 -16.87
N ILE A 79 -33.05 -9.31 -16.19
CA ILE A 79 -32.08 -10.43 -16.11
C ILE A 79 -32.59 -11.54 -15.18
N CYS A 80 -33.15 -11.16 -14.01
CA CYS A 80 -33.47 -12.13 -12.97
C CYS A 80 -34.90 -12.72 -13.07
N GLU A 81 -35.87 -11.89 -13.45
CA GLU A 81 -37.31 -12.23 -13.43
C GLU A 81 -37.94 -12.18 -14.83
N GLY A 82 -37.30 -11.45 -15.76
CA GLY A 82 -37.82 -11.27 -17.13
C GLY A 82 -37.56 -12.46 -18.04
N LYS A 83 -38.34 -12.51 -19.13
CA LYS A 83 -38.20 -13.50 -20.20
C LYS A 83 -36.82 -13.44 -20.89
N LEU A 84 -36.17 -12.27 -20.86
CA LEU A 84 -34.87 -12.03 -21.48
C LEU A 84 -33.79 -12.90 -20.81
N GLY A 85 -33.79 -13.04 -19.48
CA GLY A 85 -32.83 -13.84 -18.75
C GLY A 85 -32.85 -15.34 -19.14
N ASP A 86 -34.05 -15.88 -19.44
CA ASP A 86 -34.23 -17.29 -19.81
C ASP A 86 -34.01 -17.54 -21.32
N SER A 87 -34.28 -16.54 -22.19
CA SER A 87 -34.21 -16.67 -23.65
C SER A 87 -32.83 -16.29 -24.23
N ALA A 88 -32.13 -15.35 -23.59
CA ALA A 88 -30.83 -14.89 -24.11
C ALA A 88 -29.71 -15.90 -23.80
N MET A 89 -29.09 -16.42 -24.85
CA MET A 89 -27.90 -17.27 -24.78
C MET A 89 -26.65 -16.42 -24.96
N MET A 90 -25.72 -16.56 -24.02
CA MET A 90 -24.45 -15.81 -24.02
C MET A 90 -23.32 -16.66 -24.64
N CYS A 91 -22.38 -15.97 -25.28
CA CYS A 91 -21.22 -16.63 -25.89
C CYS A 91 -20.33 -17.32 -24.85
N PRO A 92 -19.69 -18.44 -25.24
CA PRO A 92 -18.76 -19.14 -24.35
C PRO A 92 -17.52 -18.30 -24.05
N ALA A 93 -16.98 -18.43 -22.86
CA ALA A 93 -15.78 -17.71 -22.44
C ALA A 93 -14.47 -18.26 -23.04
N CYS A 94 -14.49 -19.46 -23.64
CA CYS A 94 -13.35 -20.11 -24.30
C CYS A 94 -13.75 -20.77 -25.61
N ASP A 95 -12.76 -21.06 -26.50
CA ASP A 95 -13.03 -21.49 -27.86
C ASP A 95 -13.53 -22.93 -27.99
N SER A 96 -13.08 -23.88 -27.16
CA SER A 96 -13.31 -25.31 -27.40
C SER A 96 -13.97 -26.09 -26.28
N LEU A 97 -13.84 -25.67 -25.04
CA LEU A 97 -14.29 -26.42 -23.87
C LEU A 97 -15.49 -25.80 -23.16
N CYS A 98 -15.84 -24.56 -23.49
CA CYS A 98 -16.93 -23.83 -22.85
C CYS A 98 -18.24 -24.00 -23.62
N SER A 99 -19.34 -24.24 -22.90
CA SER A 99 -20.70 -24.25 -23.46
C SER A 99 -21.32 -22.86 -23.46
N TYR A 100 -22.35 -22.68 -24.28
CA TYR A 100 -23.25 -21.54 -24.17
C TYR A 100 -23.99 -21.57 -22.84
N TRP A 101 -24.23 -20.41 -22.24
CA TRP A 101 -24.86 -20.27 -20.94
C TRP A 101 -25.99 -19.22 -20.99
N LYS A 102 -26.94 -19.30 -20.05
CA LYS A 102 -28.09 -18.38 -20.01
C LYS A 102 -27.77 -17.13 -19.22
N LEU A 103 -28.23 -15.97 -19.70
CA LEU A 103 -28.05 -14.69 -19.01
C LEU A 103 -28.54 -14.69 -17.56
N LYS A 104 -29.58 -15.46 -17.24
CA LYS A 104 -30.11 -15.62 -15.89
C LYS A 104 -29.10 -16.14 -14.86
N GLU A 105 -28.11 -16.89 -15.28
CA GLU A 105 -27.06 -17.43 -14.39
C GLU A 105 -26.24 -16.33 -13.73
N VAL A 106 -26.21 -15.11 -14.31
CA VAL A 106 -25.47 -13.95 -13.81
C VAL A 106 -26.32 -13.10 -12.85
N CYS A 107 -27.56 -13.45 -12.61
CA CYS A 107 -28.48 -12.65 -11.78
C CYS A 107 -27.87 -12.29 -10.42
N SER A 108 -27.32 -13.23 -9.68
CA SER A 108 -26.72 -12.99 -8.36
C SER A 108 -25.49 -12.07 -8.46
N TYR A 109 -24.68 -12.29 -9.49
CA TYR A 109 -23.50 -11.45 -9.77
C TYR A 109 -23.92 -10.00 -10.10
N HIS A 110 -24.92 -9.82 -10.94
CA HIS A 110 -25.40 -8.50 -11.36
C HIS A 110 -26.03 -7.73 -10.16
N LYS A 111 -26.75 -8.40 -9.27
CA LYS A 111 -27.27 -7.78 -8.04
C LYS A 111 -26.16 -7.24 -7.15
N VAL A 112 -25.07 -7.98 -6.97
CA VAL A 112 -23.91 -7.52 -6.19
C VAL A 112 -23.20 -6.38 -6.92
N LEU A 113 -23.07 -6.46 -8.23
CA LEU A 113 -22.46 -5.42 -9.04
C LEU A 113 -23.20 -4.08 -8.88
N TYR A 114 -24.54 -4.10 -8.93
CA TYR A 114 -25.36 -2.89 -8.81
C TYR A 114 -25.18 -2.15 -7.49
N LEU A 115 -24.80 -2.84 -6.41
CA LEU A 115 -24.50 -2.17 -5.13
C LEU A 115 -23.31 -1.21 -5.22
N PHE A 116 -22.36 -1.51 -6.11
CA PHE A 116 -21.15 -0.71 -6.32
C PHE A 116 -21.20 0.13 -7.59
N ASP A 117 -21.97 -0.31 -8.60
CA ASP A 117 -22.09 0.37 -9.89
C ASP A 117 -23.55 0.80 -10.12
N ASN A 118 -23.93 1.87 -9.47
CA ASN A 118 -25.25 2.49 -9.57
C ASN A 118 -25.10 3.98 -9.98
N PRO A 119 -26.15 4.66 -10.44
CA PRO A 119 -26.05 6.06 -10.87
C PRO A 119 -25.47 7.02 -9.83
N SER A 120 -25.59 6.73 -8.53
CA SER A 120 -25.02 7.57 -7.48
C SER A 120 -23.50 7.45 -7.35
N THR A 121 -22.88 6.41 -7.93
CA THR A 121 -21.43 6.22 -7.93
C THR A 121 -20.71 7.31 -8.73
N VAL A 122 -21.35 7.85 -9.77
CA VAL A 122 -20.81 9.00 -10.52
C VAL A 122 -20.70 10.23 -9.61
N PHE A 123 -21.74 10.50 -8.82
CA PHE A 123 -21.70 11.57 -7.82
C PHE A 123 -20.59 11.35 -6.80
N PHE A 124 -20.44 10.13 -6.29
CA PHE A 124 -19.36 9.77 -5.39
C PHE A 124 -17.97 10.04 -6.03
N ALA A 125 -17.76 9.67 -7.28
CA ALA A 125 -16.50 9.92 -7.99
C ALA A 125 -16.16 11.41 -8.11
N VAL A 126 -17.17 12.27 -8.38
CA VAL A 126 -17.01 13.74 -8.42
C VAL A 126 -16.62 14.26 -7.02
N VAL A 127 -17.34 13.84 -5.98
CA VAL A 127 -17.03 14.23 -4.60
C VAL A 127 -15.61 13.82 -4.21
N MET A 128 -15.20 12.60 -4.57
CA MET A 128 -13.85 12.10 -4.27
C MET A 128 -12.75 12.88 -4.98
N SER A 129 -12.97 13.31 -6.22
CA SER A 129 -11.99 14.13 -6.95
C SER A 129 -11.80 15.50 -6.32
N ILE A 130 -12.89 16.14 -5.91
CA ILE A 130 -12.86 17.44 -5.18
C ILE A 130 -12.19 17.24 -3.81
N TRP A 131 -12.57 16.20 -3.08
CA TRP A 131 -11.97 15.88 -1.77
C TRP A 131 -10.47 15.69 -1.86
N ALA A 132 -9.97 14.97 -2.88
CA ALA A 132 -8.53 14.74 -3.05
C ALA A 132 -7.76 16.06 -3.26
N ALA A 133 -8.30 16.99 -4.04
CA ALA A 133 -7.71 18.31 -4.23
C ALA A 133 -7.71 19.14 -2.94
N LEU A 134 -8.85 19.18 -2.22
CA LEU A 134 -8.98 19.89 -0.96
C LEU A 134 -8.10 19.29 0.14
N PHE A 135 -7.97 17.97 0.18
CA PHE A 135 -7.09 17.28 1.14
C PHE A 135 -5.65 17.80 1.05
N LEU A 136 -5.10 17.90 -0.17
CA LEU A 136 -3.72 18.38 -0.37
C LEU A 136 -3.56 19.85 0.06
N GLU A 137 -4.52 20.71 -0.26
CA GLU A 137 -4.44 22.13 0.11
C GLU A 137 -4.61 22.34 1.61
N PHE A 138 -5.52 21.63 2.26
CA PHE A 138 -5.69 21.70 3.71
C PHE A 138 -4.47 21.14 4.45
N TRP A 139 -3.89 20.03 3.95
CA TRP A 139 -2.67 19.49 4.53
C TRP A 139 -1.51 20.49 4.45
N LYS A 140 -1.30 21.16 3.31
CA LYS A 140 -0.25 22.17 3.17
C LYS A 140 -0.41 23.31 4.18
N ARG A 141 -1.64 23.74 4.41
CA ARG A 141 -1.93 24.83 5.39
C ARG A 141 -1.68 24.33 6.82
N TYR A 142 -2.23 23.18 7.17
CA TYR A 142 -2.08 22.60 8.50
C TYR A 142 -0.61 22.26 8.82
N SER A 143 0.13 21.71 7.88
CA SER A 143 1.56 21.46 8.01
C SER A 143 2.37 22.75 8.28
N ARG A 144 2.06 23.86 7.60
CA ARG A 144 2.71 25.16 7.85
C ARG A 144 2.35 25.74 9.23
N GLU A 145 1.12 25.57 9.66
CA GLU A 145 0.68 25.98 11.00
C GLU A 145 1.47 25.23 12.08
N ILE A 146 1.60 23.91 11.95
CA ILE A 146 2.39 23.09 12.88
C ILE A 146 3.87 23.51 12.85
N THR A 147 4.44 23.72 11.66
CA THR A 147 5.83 24.14 11.51
C THR A 147 6.09 25.48 12.22
N HIS A 148 5.19 26.44 12.09
CA HIS A 148 5.27 27.71 12.79
C HIS A 148 5.08 27.56 14.30
N ARG A 149 4.09 26.77 14.74
CA ARG A 149 3.81 26.51 16.16
C ARG A 149 4.98 25.84 16.88
N TRP A 150 5.71 24.99 16.17
CA TRP A 150 6.86 24.25 16.73
C TRP A 150 8.20 24.96 16.50
N ASP A 151 8.18 26.17 15.91
CA ASP A 151 9.36 27.00 15.63
C ASP A 151 10.46 26.29 14.81
N ILE A 152 10.03 25.59 13.75
CA ILE A 152 10.93 24.82 12.89
C ILE A 152 11.16 25.51 11.55
N THR A 153 10.68 26.76 11.39
CA THR A 153 10.72 27.50 10.13
C THR A 153 12.14 27.85 9.67
N GLY A 154 13.11 27.88 10.58
CA GLY A 154 14.52 28.19 10.28
C GLY A 154 15.40 26.97 9.99
N TYR A 155 14.86 25.75 10.00
CA TYR A 155 15.65 24.54 9.74
C TYR A 155 16.03 24.42 8.26
N THR A 156 17.34 24.44 7.98
CA THR A 156 17.87 24.18 6.63
C THR A 156 18.57 22.82 6.61
N PRO A 157 18.18 21.90 5.70
CA PRO A 157 18.80 20.57 5.59
C PRO A 157 20.30 20.60 5.30
N ASP A 158 20.79 21.73 4.80
CA ASP A 158 22.21 21.91 4.44
C ASP A 158 23.13 22.08 5.66
N GLU A 159 22.56 22.44 6.82
CA GLU A 159 23.27 22.54 8.11
C GLU A 159 23.43 21.18 8.82
N ASP A 160 22.77 20.13 8.33
CA ASP A 160 22.85 18.79 8.90
C ASP A 160 24.30 18.26 8.88
N HIS A 161 24.67 17.62 9.97
CA HIS A 161 25.96 16.95 10.09
C HIS A 161 26.07 15.77 9.13
N PRO A 162 27.26 15.53 8.57
CA PRO A 162 27.49 14.36 7.72
C PRO A 162 27.28 13.05 8.50
N ARG A 163 26.70 12.04 7.86
CA ARG A 163 26.46 10.72 8.45
C ARG A 163 27.78 10.03 8.83
N PRO A 164 27.82 9.28 9.96
CA PRO A 164 29.01 8.53 10.34
C PRO A 164 29.42 7.50 9.28
N GLU A 165 28.46 6.82 8.65
CA GLU A 165 28.71 5.84 7.58
C GLU A 165 29.33 6.48 6.34
N TYR A 166 28.87 7.68 5.96
CA TYR A 166 29.45 8.46 4.88
C TYR A 166 30.91 8.82 5.17
N LEU A 167 31.22 9.29 6.37
CA LEU A 167 32.59 9.60 6.77
C LEU A 167 33.47 8.35 6.83
N ALA A 168 32.93 7.22 7.30
CA ALA A 168 33.66 5.94 7.36
C ALA A 168 34.03 5.43 5.95
N GLN A 169 33.13 5.52 4.97
CA GLN A 169 33.40 5.11 3.58
C GLN A 169 34.42 6.01 2.87
N LEU A 170 34.53 7.26 3.28
CA LEU A 170 35.43 8.26 2.69
C LEU A 170 36.75 8.46 3.50
N LYS A 171 36.97 7.67 4.55
CA LYS A 171 38.17 7.77 5.42
C LYS A 171 39.50 7.76 4.66
N ASN A 172 39.56 7.05 3.54
CA ASN A 172 40.76 6.90 2.73
C ASN A 172 40.93 7.96 1.65
N VAL A 173 39.98 8.92 1.53
CA VAL A 173 40.07 10.01 0.55
C VAL A 173 40.98 11.11 1.08
N LYS A 174 42.06 11.37 0.37
CA LYS A 174 43.08 12.37 0.76
C LYS A 174 42.62 13.81 0.48
N GLU A 175 41.79 14.03 -0.54
CA GLU A 175 41.29 15.35 -0.91
C GLU A 175 40.17 15.78 0.04
N LYS A 176 40.36 16.95 0.66
CA LYS A 176 39.35 17.57 1.53
C LYS A 176 38.89 18.88 0.89
N THR A 177 37.61 19.20 1.05
CA THR A 177 37.01 20.47 0.66
C THR A 177 36.39 21.11 1.90
N ILE A 178 36.42 22.43 1.93
CA ILE A 178 35.74 23.23 2.99
C ILE A 178 34.28 23.36 2.57
N ASN A 179 33.38 22.91 3.45
CA ASN A 179 31.96 23.14 3.26
C ASN A 179 31.66 24.66 3.53
N PHE A 180 31.04 25.32 2.56
CA PHE A 180 30.75 26.76 2.67
C PHE A 180 29.75 27.08 3.77
N ILE A 181 28.87 26.17 4.13
CA ILE A 181 27.80 26.38 5.13
C ILE A 181 28.33 26.12 6.54
N THR A 182 28.91 24.92 6.74
CA THR A 182 29.39 24.47 8.07
C THR A 182 30.84 24.89 8.35
N GLN A 183 31.57 25.41 7.36
CA GLN A 183 32.99 25.77 7.38
C GLN A 183 33.90 24.61 7.87
N SER A 184 33.37 23.38 7.92
CA SER A 184 34.12 22.18 8.29
C SER A 184 34.86 21.60 7.09
N GLN A 185 36.02 20.98 7.36
CA GLN A 185 36.77 20.23 6.35
C GLN A 185 36.13 18.85 6.15
N GLU A 186 35.54 18.63 4.98
CA GLU A 186 34.91 17.36 4.64
C GLU A 186 35.68 16.67 3.49
N PRO A 187 35.67 15.29 3.45
CA PRO A 187 36.28 14.55 2.36
C PRO A 187 35.54 14.83 1.05
N LYS A 188 36.29 15.13 -0.02
CA LYS A 188 35.74 15.37 -1.36
C LYS A 188 35.29 14.05 -1.97
N VAL A 189 33.99 13.95 -2.30
CA VAL A 189 33.46 12.74 -2.96
C VAL A 189 33.93 12.70 -4.42
N PRO A 190 34.57 11.62 -4.86
CA PRO A 190 34.89 11.42 -6.28
C PRO A 190 33.58 11.18 -7.06
N PHE A 191 33.05 12.24 -7.67
CA PHE A 191 31.75 12.26 -8.31
C PHE A 191 31.63 11.17 -9.40
N TRP A 192 32.53 11.18 -10.38
CA TRP A 192 32.49 10.24 -11.51
C TRP A 192 32.86 8.80 -11.15
N SER A 193 33.75 8.63 -10.16
CA SER A 193 34.28 7.28 -9.82
C SER A 193 33.39 6.52 -8.83
N ARG A 194 32.65 7.19 -7.94
CA ARG A 194 31.87 6.54 -6.88
C ARG A 194 30.39 6.92 -6.87
N LYS A 195 30.06 8.23 -6.98
CA LYS A 195 28.66 8.65 -6.87
C LYS A 195 27.84 8.25 -8.10
N VAL A 196 28.36 8.54 -9.30
CA VAL A 196 27.65 8.23 -10.56
C VAL A 196 27.41 6.73 -10.74
N PRO A 197 28.39 5.82 -10.56
CA PRO A 197 28.14 4.38 -10.66
C PRO A 197 27.11 3.87 -9.65
N GLY A 198 27.11 4.40 -8.42
CA GLY A 198 26.12 4.06 -7.41
C GLY A 198 24.69 4.43 -7.82
N VAL A 199 24.50 5.63 -8.37
CA VAL A 199 23.19 6.08 -8.88
C VAL A 199 22.74 5.26 -10.10
N ILE A 200 23.64 4.98 -11.05
CA ILE A 200 23.31 4.16 -12.23
C ILE A 200 22.90 2.76 -11.81
N LEU A 201 23.64 2.13 -10.89
CA LEU A 201 23.30 0.82 -10.35
C LEU A 201 21.94 0.84 -9.67
N SER A 202 21.65 1.87 -8.89
CA SER A 202 20.36 2.03 -8.22
C SER A 202 19.21 2.14 -9.21
N VAL A 203 19.31 3.01 -10.22
CA VAL A 203 18.28 3.18 -11.26
C VAL A 203 18.09 1.91 -12.08
N SER A 204 19.17 1.24 -12.50
CA SER A 204 19.08 -0.01 -13.26
C SER A 204 18.38 -1.11 -12.46
N THR A 205 18.64 -1.18 -11.15
CA THR A 205 17.98 -2.14 -10.26
C THR A 205 16.49 -1.84 -10.11
N ILE A 206 16.09 -0.56 -10.02
CA ILE A 206 14.66 -0.18 -10.00
C ILE A 206 13.97 -0.66 -11.27
N ILE A 207 14.56 -0.40 -12.44
CA ILE A 207 14.02 -0.83 -13.74
C ILE A 207 13.90 -2.35 -13.79
N PHE A 208 14.93 -3.08 -13.38
CA PHE A 208 14.91 -4.54 -13.31
C PHE A 208 13.77 -5.06 -12.42
N MET A 209 13.60 -4.49 -11.24
CA MET A 209 12.52 -4.87 -10.31
C MET A 209 11.12 -4.54 -10.87
N ILE A 210 10.98 -3.43 -11.60
CA ILE A 210 9.73 -3.10 -12.30
C ILE A 210 9.44 -4.14 -13.40
N CYS A 211 10.44 -4.59 -14.15
CA CYS A 211 10.27 -5.66 -15.12
C CYS A 211 9.81 -6.97 -14.45
N LEU A 212 10.35 -7.31 -13.28
CA LEU A 212 9.89 -8.48 -12.51
C LEU A 212 8.42 -8.34 -12.08
N VAL A 213 7.98 -7.16 -11.68
CA VAL A 213 6.56 -6.90 -11.37
C VAL A 213 5.70 -7.13 -12.61
N MET A 214 6.11 -6.63 -13.77
CA MET A 214 5.36 -6.84 -15.02
C MET A 214 5.29 -8.32 -15.41
N ILE A 215 6.37 -9.07 -15.23
CA ILE A 215 6.39 -10.52 -15.44
C ILE A 215 5.43 -11.22 -14.46
N ALA A 216 5.39 -10.81 -13.20
CA ALA A 216 4.45 -11.37 -12.21
C ALA A 216 2.99 -11.11 -12.61
N VAL A 217 2.66 -9.91 -13.10
CA VAL A 217 1.30 -9.60 -13.61
C VAL A 217 0.96 -10.48 -14.80
N VAL A 218 1.85 -10.65 -15.76
CA VAL A 218 1.66 -11.59 -16.89
C VAL A 218 1.47 -13.02 -16.40
N GLY A 219 2.23 -13.45 -15.40
CA GLY A 219 2.07 -14.77 -14.75
C GLY A 219 0.67 -14.96 -14.16
N VAL A 220 0.12 -13.94 -13.49
CA VAL A 220 -1.26 -13.99 -12.96
C VAL A 220 -2.29 -14.06 -14.09
N ILE A 221 -2.07 -13.35 -15.21
CA ILE A 221 -2.94 -13.43 -16.39
C ILE A 221 -2.93 -14.85 -16.98
N LEU A 222 -1.75 -15.45 -17.15
CA LEU A 222 -1.62 -16.82 -17.63
C LEU A 222 -2.28 -17.83 -16.68
N TYR A 223 -2.15 -17.63 -15.37
CA TYR A 223 -2.87 -18.42 -14.37
C TYR A 223 -4.38 -18.34 -14.56
N ARG A 224 -4.95 -17.13 -14.75
CA ARG A 224 -6.39 -16.97 -15.01
C ARG A 224 -6.83 -17.69 -16.28
N ILE A 225 -6.11 -17.55 -17.37
CA ILE A 225 -6.40 -18.23 -18.63
C ILE A 225 -6.37 -19.77 -18.44
N SER A 226 -5.35 -20.31 -17.77
CA SER A 226 -5.22 -21.74 -17.52
C SER A 226 -6.34 -22.28 -16.64
N MET A 227 -6.77 -21.52 -15.62
CA MET A 227 -7.87 -21.91 -14.72
C MET A 227 -9.24 -21.85 -15.40
N ILE A 228 -9.46 -20.89 -16.31
CA ILE A 228 -10.67 -20.87 -17.14
C ILE A 228 -10.76 -22.13 -17.98
N LEU A 229 -9.67 -22.58 -18.56
CA LEU A 229 -9.62 -23.81 -19.35
C LEU A 229 -9.84 -25.07 -18.50
N ALA A 230 -9.31 -25.10 -17.27
CA ALA A 230 -9.38 -26.26 -16.38
C ALA A 230 -10.74 -26.40 -15.67
N LEU A 231 -11.36 -25.28 -15.22
CA LEU A 231 -12.56 -25.27 -14.39
C LEU A 231 -13.87 -25.21 -15.18
N ASN A 232 -13.86 -25.19 -16.49
CA ASN A 232 -15.08 -25.23 -17.30
C ASN A 232 -15.96 -26.48 -17.12
N VAL A 233 -15.48 -27.44 -16.38
CA VAL A 233 -16.24 -28.63 -15.95
C VAL A 233 -17.11 -28.36 -14.70
N ILE A 234 -16.89 -27.22 -13.99
CA ILE A 234 -17.53 -26.95 -12.71
C ILE A 234 -18.23 -25.57 -12.76
N LYS A 235 -19.56 -25.60 -13.04
CA LYS A 235 -20.67 -24.61 -12.77
C LYS A 235 -20.39 -23.16 -12.34
N SER A 236 -21.35 -22.33 -12.67
CA SER A 236 -21.70 -20.89 -12.49
C SER A 236 -20.90 -19.96 -11.56
N ASN A 237 -20.22 -20.45 -10.53
CA ASN A 237 -19.40 -19.62 -9.62
C ASN A 237 -17.90 -19.65 -9.92
N ALA A 238 -17.47 -20.29 -11.00
CA ALA A 238 -16.06 -20.46 -11.34
C ALA A 238 -15.35 -19.11 -11.59
N THR A 239 -16.03 -18.16 -12.20
CA THR A 239 -15.46 -16.83 -12.53
C THR A 239 -15.09 -16.05 -11.27
N LEU A 240 -15.97 -16.00 -10.28
CA LEU A 240 -15.66 -15.33 -9.01
C LEU A 240 -14.54 -16.03 -8.25
N PHE A 241 -14.51 -17.35 -8.25
CA PHE A 241 -13.45 -18.12 -7.61
C PHE A 241 -12.09 -17.85 -8.27
N ILE A 242 -12.02 -17.87 -9.60
CA ILE A 242 -10.80 -17.59 -10.36
C ILE A 242 -10.31 -16.16 -10.10
N SER A 243 -11.22 -15.18 -10.13
CA SER A 243 -10.87 -13.78 -9.86
C SER A 243 -10.36 -13.57 -8.44
N THR A 244 -10.98 -14.22 -7.45
CA THR A 244 -10.57 -14.13 -6.03
C THR A 244 -9.21 -14.78 -5.81
N THR A 245 -8.99 -16.00 -6.33
CA THR A 245 -7.71 -16.70 -6.17
C THR A 245 -6.57 -15.95 -6.88
N ALA A 246 -6.82 -15.44 -8.08
CA ALA A 246 -5.85 -14.63 -8.82
C ALA A 246 -5.49 -13.34 -8.06
N ALA A 247 -6.48 -12.67 -7.44
CA ALA A 247 -6.25 -11.48 -6.64
C ALA A 247 -5.45 -11.78 -5.36
N CYS A 248 -5.70 -12.92 -4.71
CA CYS A 248 -4.91 -13.38 -3.56
C CYS A 248 -3.46 -13.70 -3.96
N ILE A 249 -3.25 -14.40 -5.07
CA ILE A 249 -1.90 -14.68 -5.60
C ILE A 249 -1.18 -13.36 -5.90
N ASN A 250 -1.85 -12.42 -6.56
CA ASN A 250 -1.29 -11.11 -6.86
C ASN A 250 -0.90 -10.35 -5.57
N LEU A 251 -1.73 -10.36 -4.53
CA LEU A 251 -1.41 -9.76 -3.24
C LEU A 251 -0.14 -10.38 -2.63
N VAL A 252 -0.02 -11.70 -2.64
CA VAL A 252 1.18 -12.39 -2.13
C VAL A 252 2.41 -11.98 -2.92
N CYS A 253 2.34 -11.93 -4.26
CA CYS A 253 3.43 -11.46 -5.11
C CYS A 253 3.82 -10.02 -4.77
N ILE A 254 2.84 -9.11 -4.64
CA ILE A 254 3.07 -7.70 -4.28
C ILE A 254 3.84 -7.61 -2.96
N LEU A 255 3.40 -8.32 -1.92
CA LEU A 255 4.04 -8.26 -0.60
C LEU A 255 5.46 -8.83 -0.60
N LEU A 256 5.66 -9.97 -1.27
CA LEU A 256 6.99 -10.60 -1.38
C LEU A 256 7.98 -9.69 -2.12
N ILE A 257 7.59 -9.18 -3.29
CA ILE A 257 8.46 -8.33 -4.11
C ILE A 257 8.73 -7.00 -3.38
N SER A 258 7.72 -6.40 -2.71
CA SER A 258 7.92 -5.19 -1.88
C SER A 258 8.90 -5.42 -0.74
N HIS A 259 8.83 -6.58 -0.08
CA HIS A 259 9.75 -6.92 1.01
C HIS A 259 11.20 -7.05 0.52
N ILE A 260 11.41 -7.78 -0.58
CA ILE A 260 12.73 -7.96 -1.20
C ILE A 260 13.28 -6.60 -1.65
N TYR A 261 12.46 -5.81 -2.33
CA TYR A 261 12.88 -4.50 -2.81
C TYR A 261 13.20 -3.53 -1.67
N GLY A 262 12.44 -3.52 -0.58
CA GLY A 262 12.72 -2.66 0.58
C GLY A 262 14.12 -2.88 1.16
N TYR A 263 14.55 -4.14 1.28
CA TYR A 263 15.91 -4.47 1.70
C TYR A 263 16.97 -4.03 0.67
N LEU A 264 16.69 -4.27 -0.61
CA LEU A 264 17.59 -3.92 -1.69
C LEU A 264 17.75 -2.41 -1.84
N ALA A 265 16.65 -1.65 -1.75
CA ALA A 265 16.65 -0.20 -1.83
C ALA A 265 17.50 0.45 -0.72
N LEU A 266 17.44 -0.10 0.50
CA LEU A 266 18.28 0.36 1.61
C LEU A 266 19.77 0.22 1.26
N ARG A 267 20.19 -0.96 0.80
CA ARG A 267 21.57 -1.23 0.41
C ARG A 267 22.06 -0.36 -0.74
N LEU A 268 21.21 -0.17 -1.74
CA LEU A 268 21.53 0.68 -2.89
C LEU A 268 21.70 2.15 -2.48
N THR A 269 20.84 2.64 -1.58
CA THR A 269 20.93 4.03 -1.09
C THR A 269 22.17 4.25 -0.23
N GLU A 270 22.65 3.24 0.50
CA GLU A 270 23.94 3.27 1.20
C GLU A 270 25.12 3.43 0.23
N LEU A 271 25.06 2.83 -0.97
CA LEU A 271 26.10 2.92 -2.00
C LEU A 271 26.14 4.28 -2.72
N GLU A 272 25.07 5.07 -2.66
CA GLU A 272 24.98 6.39 -3.32
C GLU A 272 25.78 7.50 -2.61
N LEU A 273 26.34 7.23 -1.44
CA LEU A 273 27.14 8.19 -0.68
C LEU A 273 26.39 9.50 -0.37
N ASN A 274 25.17 9.40 0.13
CA ASN A 274 24.40 10.55 0.58
C ASN A 274 25.03 11.15 1.83
N ARG A 275 25.30 12.49 1.82
CA ARG A 275 26.03 13.18 2.87
C ARG A 275 25.25 13.23 4.17
N THR A 276 23.99 13.69 4.11
CA THR A 276 23.15 13.91 5.30
C THR A 276 22.13 12.78 5.46
N GLN A 277 21.62 12.59 6.67
CA GLN A 277 20.56 11.64 6.93
C GLN A 277 19.28 12.00 6.18
N THR A 278 18.99 13.29 6.06
CA THR A 278 17.81 13.79 5.33
C THR A 278 17.89 13.41 3.84
N GLN A 279 19.04 13.67 3.18
CA GLN A 279 19.24 13.27 1.78
C GLN A 279 19.13 11.77 1.56
N PHE A 280 19.61 10.98 2.52
CA PHE A 280 19.48 9.53 2.48
C PHE A 280 18.03 9.08 2.57
N ASP A 281 17.30 9.61 3.55
CA ASP A 281 15.88 9.29 3.78
C ASP A 281 15.02 9.70 2.57
N ASP A 282 15.26 10.88 1.98
CA ASP A 282 14.55 11.37 0.80
C ASP A 282 14.80 10.49 -0.44
N SER A 283 16.07 10.14 -0.68
CA SER A 283 16.44 9.27 -1.78
C SER A 283 15.84 7.86 -1.63
N LEU A 284 15.90 7.30 -0.42
CA LEU A 284 15.30 5.99 -0.10
C LEU A 284 13.78 6.04 -0.28
N SER A 285 13.14 7.08 0.26
CA SER A 285 11.69 7.28 0.19
C SER A 285 11.20 7.37 -1.25
N LEU A 286 11.88 8.17 -2.09
CA LEU A 286 11.51 8.32 -3.50
C LEU A 286 11.59 6.99 -4.27
N LYS A 287 12.65 6.21 -4.05
CA LYS A 287 12.83 4.90 -4.70
C LYS A 287 11.74 3.91 -4.31
N ILE A 288 11.49 3.79 -3.01
CA ILE A 288 10.45 2.89 -2.51
C ILE A 288 9.07 3.35 -2.99
N TYR A 289 8.80 4.66 -3.04
CA TYR A 289 7.54 5.19 -3.55
C TYR A 289 7.30 4.84 -5.03
N ILE A 290 8.25 5.14 -5.91
CA ILE A 290 8.14 4.85 -7.34
C ILE A 290 7.91 3.36 -7.57
N PHE A 291 8.70 2.51 -6.91
CA PHE A 291 8.56 1.07 -7.03
C PHE A 291 7.21 0.56 -6.52
N ASN A 292 6.80 0.97 -5.32
CA ASN A 292 5.52 0.57 -4.74
C ASN A 292 4.34 1.05 -5.57
N PHE A 293 4.40 2.25 -6.14
CA PHE A 293 3.37 2.75 -7.04
C PHE A 293 3.15 1.77 -8.19
N VAL A 294 4.19 1.39 -8.91
CA VAL A 294 4.07 0.43 -10.01
C VAL A 294 3.61 -0.94 -9.50
N ASN A 295 4.19 -1.44 -8.41
CA ASN A 295 3.90 -2.77 -7.88
C ASN A 295 2.42 -2.94 -7.44
N TYR A 296 1.84 -1.92 -6.80
CA TYR A 296 0.44 -1.98 -6.36
C TYR A 296 -0.55 -1.69 -7.50
N TYR A 297 -0.22 -0.77 -8.39
CA TYR A 297 -1.17 -0.30 -9.39
C TYR A 297 -1.11 -1.05 -10.73
N ALA A 298 -0.03 -1.75 -11.08
CA ALA A 298 0.11 -2.42 -12.36
C ALA A 298 -1.05 -3.38 -12.67
N SER A 299 -1.44 -4.24 -11.73
CA SER A 299 -2.55 -5.18 -11.91
C SER A 299 -3.91 -4.47 -11.98
N ILE A 300 -4.09 -3.38 -11.24
CA ILE A 300 -5.30 -2.56 -11.24
C ILE A 300 -5.45 -1.86 -12.60
N PHE A 301 -4.38 -1.25 -13.12
CA PHE A 301 -4.35 -0.64 -14.43
C PHE A 301 -4.65 -1.66 -15.56
N TYR A 302 -4.09 -2.87 -15.44
CA TYR A 302 -4.39 -3.94 -16.40
C TYR A 302 -5.89 -4.25 -16.45
N ILE A 303 -6.53 -4.46 -15.30
CA ILE A 303 -7.96 -4.79 -15.23
C ILE A 303 -8.82 -3.61 -15.71
N ALA A 304 -8.47 -2.37 -15.32
CA ALA A 304 -9.28 -1.19 -15.62
C ALA A 304 -9.23 -0.78 -17.11
N PHE A 305 -8.07 -0.87 -17.74
CA PHE A 305 -7.85 -0.27 -19.06
C PHE A 305 -7.56 -1.27 -20.17
N PHE A 306 -6.96 -2.43 -19.86
CA PHE A 306 -6.51 -3.37 -20.88
C PHE A 306 -7.45 -4.57 -21.03
N LYS A 307 -7.91 -5.17 -19.93
CA LYS A 307 -8.73 -6.39 -19.97
C LYS A 307 -10.06 -6.21 -20.69
N GLY A 308 -10.74 -5.07 -20.52
CA GLY A 308 -12.05 -4.78 -21.15
C GLY A 308 -11.99 -4.08 -22.48
N ASN A 309 -10.80 -3.78 -23.00
CA ASN A 309 -10.66 -2.99 -24.22
C ASN A 309 -10.86 -3.87 -25.47
N ARG A 310 -11.93 -3.59 -26.24
CA ARG A 310 -12.26 -4.31 -27.47
C ARG A 310 -11.18 -4.26 -28.54
N MET A 311 -10.35 -3.22 -28.57
CA MET A 311 -9.22 -3.14 -29.49
C MET A 311 -8.10 -4.13 -29.15
N ILE A 312 -7.97 -4.50 -27.88
CA ILE A 312 -6.91 -5.39 -27.38
C ILE A 312 -7.41 -6.82 -27.31
N VAL A 313 -8.61 -7.03 -26.80
CA VAL A 313 -9.22 -8.37 -26.61
C VAL A 313 -9.89 -8.90 -27.87
N GLY A 314 -10.41 -8.00 -28.72
CA GLY A 314 -11.17 -8.35 -29.91
C GLY A 314 -12.69 -8.44 -29.65
N TYR A 315 -13.40 -9.02 -30.59
CA TYR A 315 -14.87 -9.16 -30.57
C TYR A 315 -15.29 -10.56 -31.08
N PRO A 316 -16.52 -10.98 -30.86
CA PRO A 316 -17.01 -12.27 -31.37
C PRO A 316 -16.72 -12.45 -32.86
N GLY A 317 -16.00 -13.50 -33.23
CA GLY A 317 -15.53 -13.79 -34.59
C GLY A 317 -14.08 -13.36 -34.89
N ASN A 318 -13.50 -12.42 -34.11
CA ASN A 318 -12.12 -11.96 -34.29
C ASN A 318 -11.47 -11.64 -32.96
N TYR A 319 -11.23 -12.68 -32.15
CA TYR A 319 -10.59 -12.56 -30.87
C TYR A 319 -9.07 -12.48 -30.96
N SER A 320 -8.47 -11.59 -30.15
CA SER A 320 -7.02 -11.53 -29.99
C SER A 320 -6.52 -12.77 -29.23
N ARG A 321 -5.38 -13.30 -29.66
CA ARG A 321 -4.77 -14.51 -29.08
C ARG A 321 -3.35 -14.24 -28.62
N ILE A 322 -3.03 -14.66 -27.40
CA ILE A 322 -1.69 -14.63 -26.84
C ILE A 322 -1.21 -16.08 -26.76
N PHE A 323 -0.08 -16.41 -27.41
CA PHE A 323 0.47 -17.76 -27.47
C PHE A 323 -0.54 -18.83 -27.96
N GLY A 324 -1.46 -18.44 -28.86
CA GLY A 324 -2.49 -19.34 -29.39
C GLY A 324 -3.74 -19.47 -28.54
N TYR A 325 -3.77 -18.96 -27.32
CA TYR A 325 -4.93 -18.94 -26.43
C TYR A 325 -5.68 -17.61 -26.54
N ARG A 326 -7.03 -17.72 -26.47
CA ARG A 326 -7.89 -16.53 -26.43
C ARG A 326 -7.58 -15.71 -25.21
N GLN A 327 -7.43 -14.39 -25.41
CA GLN A 327 -7.22 -13.48 -24.30
C GLN A 327 -8.43 -13.44 -23.37
N GLU A 328 -8.20 -13.28 -22.07
CA GLU A 328 -9.27 -13.21 -21.09
C GLU A 328 -10.16 -11.99 -21.28
N GLU A 329 -11.46 -12.17 -21.14
CA GLU A 329 -12.47 -11.11 -21.21
C GLU A 329 -12.99 -10.78 -19.80
N CYS A 330 -13.65 -9.62 -19.71
CA CYS A 330 -14.42 -9.30 -18.53
C CYS A 330 -15.60 -10.26 -18.35
N GLY A 331 -16.03 -10.48 -17.13
CA GLY A 331 -17.27 -11.17 -16.85
C GLY A 331 -18.48 -10.46 -17.47
N PRO A 332 -19.65 -11.12 -17.48
CA PRO A 332 -20.86 -10.61 -18.17
C PRO A 332 -21.36 -9.25 -17.66
N GLY A 333 -21.01 -8.88 -16.43
CA GLY A 333 -21.30 -7.55 -15.86
C GLY A 333 -20.19 -6.52 -16.06
N GLY A 334 -19.18 -6.82 -16.91
CA GLY A 334 -18.02 -5.95 -17.12
C GLY A 334 -16.86 -6.22 -16.16
N CYS A 335 -15.78 -5.45 -16.30
CA CYS A 335 -14.57 -5.58 -15.46
C CYS A 335 -14.67 -4.90 -14.10
N TYR A 336 -15.71 -4.12 -13.85
CA TYR A 336 -15.83 -3.30 -12.63
C TYR A 336 -15.82 -4.13 -11.34
N MET A 337 -16.56 -5.26 -11.33
CA MET A 337 -16.60 -6.15 -10.16
C MET A 337 -15.23 -6.80 -9.88
N GLU A 338 -14.51 -7.19 -10.91
CA GLU A 338 -13.15 -7.73 -10.74
C GLU A 338 -12.20 -6.67 -10.20
N LEU A 339 -12.34 -5.43 -10.68
CA LEU A 339 -11.59 -4.29 -10.18
C LEU A 339 -11.88 -4.02 -8.70
N CYS A 340 -13.16 -3.99 -8.31
CA CYS A 340 -13.57 -3.83 -6.92
C CYS A 340 -13.01 -4.95 -6.03
N LEU A 341 -13.09 -6.20 -6.50
CA LEU A 341 -12.57 -7.35 -5.77
C LEU A 341 -11.05 -7.27 -5.61
N GLN A 342 -10.34 -6.91 -6.67
CA GLN A 342 -8.89 -6.73 -6.65
C GLN A 342 -8.47 -5.63 -5.66
N LEU A 343 -9.14 -4.48 -5.70
CA LEU A 343 -8.91 -3.38 -4.77
C LEU A 343 -9.22 -3.79 -3.32
N ALA A 344 -10.36 -4.44 -3.09
CA ALA A 344 -10.75 -4.90 -1.74
C ALA A 344 -9.72 -5.87 -1.16
N ILE A 345 -9.27 -6.85 -1.95
CA ILE A 345 -8.26 -7.83 -1.50
C ILE A 345 -6.91 -7.15 -1.24
N ILE A 346 -6.48 -6.20 -2.07
CA ILE A 346 -5.23 -5.47 -1.85
C ILE A 346 -5.33 -4.62 -0.58
N PHE A 347 -6.37 -3.79 -0.43
CA PHE A 347 -6.48 -2.88 0.71
C PHE A 347 -6.73 -3.62 2.03
N VAL A 348 -7.76 -4.47 2.07
CA VAL A 348 -8.12 -5.21 3.29
C VAL A 348 -7.07 -6.26 3.61
N GLY A 349 -6.64 -7.03 2.61
CA GLY A 349 -5.65 -8.09 2.76
C GLY A 349 -4.29 -7.56 3.21
N LYS A 350 -3.81 -6.46 2.61
CA LYS A 350 -2.57 -5.80 3.05
C LYS A 350 -2.69 -5.34 4.50
N GLN A 351 -3.77 -4.64 4.86
CA GLN A 351 -3.94 -4.13 6.21
C GLN A 351 -4.02 -5.24 7.26
N PHE A 352 -4.75 -6.32 6.92
CA PHE A 352 -4.89 -7.49 7.79
C PHE A 352 -3.54 -8.20 8.00
N LEU A 353 -2.80 -8.48 6.91
CA LEU A 353 -1.50 -9.16 6.98
C LEU A 353 -0.44 -8.30 7.68
N LEU A 354 -0.41 -6.99 7.42
CA LEU A 354 0.49 -6.09 8.14
C LEU A 354 0.14 -6.04 9.64
N GLY A 355 -1.15 -5.97 9.98
CA GLY A 355 -1.61 -6.02 11.36
C GLY A 355 -1.15 -7.29 12.09
N ILE A 356 -1.24 -8.45 11.43
CA ILE A 356 -0.74 -9.72 11.99
C ILE A 356 0.78 -9.66 12.20
N VAL A 357 1.52 -9.26 11.20
CA VAL A 357 3.00 -9.23 11.26
C VAL A 357 3.52 -8.20 12.27
N GLU A 358 2.88 -7.04 12.35
CA GLU A 358 3.37 -5.94 13.20
C GLU A 358 2.90 -6.01 14.66
N TYR A 359 1.70 -6.55 14.90
CA TYR A 359 1.12 -6.59 16.26
C TYR A 359 1.09 -8.00 16.87
N GLN A 360 0.66 -8.99 16.08
CA GLN A 360 0.46 -10.34 16.62
C GLN A 360 1.77 -11.12 16.72
N LEU A 361 2.61 -11.02 15.70
CA LEU A 361 3.87 -11.78 15.66
C LEU A 361 4.84 -11.38 16.80
N PRO A 362 5.11 -10.09 17.09
CA PRO A 362 5.93 -9.70 18.24
C PRO A 362 5.34 -10.14 19.58
N ASN A 363 4.02 -10.05 19.74
CA ASN A 363 3.34 -10.51 20.95
C ASN A 363 3.49 -12.03 21.14
N LEU A 364 3.32 -12.81 20.06
CA LEU A 364 3.55 -14.25 20.11
C LEU A 364 4.99 -14.59 20.47
N PHE A 365 5.98 -13.92 19.88
CA PHE A 365 7.40 -14.10 20.24
C PHE A 365 7.67 -13.75 21.70
N ARG A 366 7.06 -12.67 22.21
CA ARG A 366 7.17 -12.28 23.62
C ARG A 366 6.58 -13.35 24.53
N ILE A 367 5.38 -13.84 24.24
CA ILE A 367 4.72 -14.91 24.98
C ILE A 367 5.56 -16.19 24.93
N CYS A 368 6.05 -16.61 23.77
CA CYS A 368 6.92 -17.78 23.62
C CYS A 368 8.24 -17.63 24.40
N LYS A 369 8.85 -16.43 24.39
CA LYS A 369 10.05 -16.14 25.19
C LYS A 369 9.76 -16.25 26.68
N THR A 370 8.64 -15.69 27.15
CA THR A 370 8.21 -15.76 28.55
C THR A 370 7.93 -17.20 28.97
N MET A 371 7.25 -17.99 28.14
CA MET A 371 7.00 -19.42 28.39
C MET A 371 8.30 -20.23 28.46
N LYS A 372 9.28 -19.97 27.61
CA LYS A 372 10.60 -20.61 27.67
C LYS A 372 11.34 -20.30 28.96
N VAL A 373 11.26 -19.06 29.44
CA VAL A 373 11.84 -18.66 30.72
C VAL A 373 11.14 -19.35 31.90
N MET A 374 9.78 -19.43 31.86
CA MET A 374 9.00 -20.15 32.89
C MET A 374 9.25 -21.66 32.87
N ALA A 375 9.53 -22.25 31.72
CA ALA A 375 9.83 -23.69 31.56
C ALA A 375 11.26 -24.05 31.98
N GLY A 376 12.01 -23.13 32.63
CA GLY A 376 13.34 -23.41 33.18
C GLY A 376 14.49 -23.52 32.17
N PHE A 377 14.27 -23.17 30.91
CA PHE A 377 15.36 -22.95 29.96
C PHE A 377 16.06 -21.63 30.34
N LYS A 378 17.04 -21.72 31.24
CA LYS A 378 17.92 -20.62 31.61
C LYS A 378 18.69 -20.13 30.37
N GLY A 379 18.18 -19.12 29.72
CA GLY A 379 18.97 -18.25 28.87
C GLY A 379 19.68 -17.24 29.79
N GLU A 380 20.97 -17.23 29.67
CA GLU A 380 21.95 -16.36 30.32
C GLU A 380 21.50 -14.90 30.34
N ASN A 381 21.59 -14.26 31.52
CA ASN A 381 21.62 -12.82 31.76
C ASN A 381 20.69 -11.92 30.90
N SER A 382 19.39 -12.01 31.10
CA SER A 382 18.54 -10.85 30.83
C SER A 382 18.67 -9.91 32.06
N MET A 383 19.66 -9.00 32.07
CA MET A 383 19.50 -7.74 32.75
C MET A 383 18.10 -7.23 32.40
N ALA A 384 17.33 -6.85 33.42
CA ALA A 384 16.07 -6.17 33.22
C ALA A 384 16.36 -4.96 32.28
N GLU A 385 16.07 -5.13 31.00
CA GLU A 385 16.24 -4.04 30.04
C GLU A 385 15.38 -2.89 30.55
N SER A 386 16.00 -1.74 30.77
CA SER A 386 15.30 -0.57 31.27
C SER A 386 14.20 -0.17 30.29
N GLN A 387 13.04 0.20 30.79
CA GLN A 387 11.87 0.57 29.98
C GLN A 387 12.19 1.60 28.88
N TRP A 388 13.10 2.55 29.16
CA TRP A 388 13.53 3.54 28.17
C TRP A 388 14.31 2.92 27.01
N LEU A 389 15.02 1.80 27.22
CA LEU A 389 15.74 1.09 26.15
C LEU A 389 14.76 0.33 25.22
N GLU A 390 13.68 -0.23 25.79
CA GLU A 390 12.60 -0.79 24.98
C GLU A 390 11.92 0.29 24.14
N ASP A 391 11.64 1.46 24.70
CA ASP A 391 11.04 2.59 24.00
C ASP A 391 11.98 3.15 22.91
N PHE A 392 13.28 3.17 23.16
CA PHE A 392 14.28 3.56 22.17
C PHE A 392 14.33 2.57 20.99
N LYS A 393 14.26 1.27 21.26
CA LYS A 393 14.16 0.25 20.19
C LYS A 393 12.87 0.37 19.40
N VAL A 394 11.76 0.68 20.06
CA VAL A 394 10.47 0.95 19.39
C VAL A 394 10.57 2.20 18.52
N ASN A 395 11.22 3.26 18.98
CA ASN A 395 11.47 4.48 18.21
C ASN A 395 12.28 4.19 16.94
N TYR A 396 13.33 3.38 17.03
CA TYR A 396 14.12 2.94 15.89
C TYR A 396 13.29 2.09 14.91
N MET A 397 12.47 1.16 15.43
CA MET A 397 11.55 0.37 14.60
C MET A 397 10.46 1.24 13.96
N ILE A 398 9.89 2.19 14.68
CA ILE A 398 8.90 3.14 14.15
C ILE A 398 9.54 3.99 13.04
N HIS A 399 10.75 4.46 13.21
CA HIS A 399 11.46 5.22 12.17
C HIS A 399 11.66 4.40 10.88
N TYR A 400 12.06 3.15 11.00
CA TYR A 400 12.21 2.23 9.87
C TYR A 400 10.85 1.87 9.24
N GLN A 401 9.81 1.65 10.06
CA GLN A 401 8.45 1.37 9.60
C GLN A 401 7.74 2.61 9.09
N LEU A 402 8.06 3.81 9.61
CA LEU A 402 7.58 5.09 9.11
C LEU A 402 8.04 5.33 7.67
N LEU A 403 9.31 5.13 7.39
CA LEU A 403 9.84 5.14 6.02
C LEU A 403 9.13 4.11 5.13
N ARG A 404 8.77 2.96 5.67
CA ARG A 404 8.06 1.89 4.95
C ARG A 404 6.56 2.12 4.81
N ARG A 405 5.92 2.95 5.66
CA ARG A 405 4.47 3.25 5.64
C ARG A 405 4.12 4.58 4.97
N LEU A 406 5.01 5.55 5.03
CA LEU A 406 4.85 6.82 4.28
C LEU A 406 4.97 6.60 2.76
N LEU A 407 5.37 5.43 2.39
CA LEU A 407 5.53 4.90 1.05
C LEU A 407 4.53 3.76 0.82
#